data_7dba014438a074a77e892a4ee4653d44
#
_entry.id   7dba014438a074a77e892a4ee4653d44
#
_cell.length_a   1.000
_cell.length_b   1.000
_cell.length_c   1.000
_cell.angle_alpha   90.00
_cell.angle_beta   90.00
_cell.angle_gamma   90.00
#
_symmetry.space_group_name_H-M   'P 1'
#
loop_
_entity.id
_entity.type
_entity.pdbx_description
1 polymer ?
#
loop_
_entity_poly.entity_id
_entity_poly.type
_entity_poly.pdbx_seq_one_letter_code
_entity_poly.pdbx_strand_id
1 'polypeptide(L)'
;MAVELALALCRKGFDIPDEAILDGLAAVENRSSIRVISQRPLVILDACRTPQQASALLHVLNMAKVRHMSAIIGLAEEEGAEAFFSALETGLTPEEQKKDKSTMPGMSDNPFDKVYLVTPTGGDDAMTERLTEKAKFHFDAELCATLAEAVELVHANTRRGLLVCGSEAAALEAAALLENS
;
A
#
# COMPACT_ATOMS: atom_id res chain seq x y z
N MET A 1 -3.16 9.84 15.88
CA MET A 1 -3.06 8.90 17.02
C MET A 1 -1.98 9.28 18.03
N ALA A 2 -0.67 9.44 17.66
CA ALA A 2 0.37 9.85 18.63
C ALA A 2 0.10 11.23 19.26
N VAL A 3 -0.26 12.23 18.47
CA VAL A 3 -0.63 13.59 18.95
C VAL A 3 -1.86 13.54 19.85
N GLU A 4 -2.87 12.79 19.49
CA GLU A 4 -4.09 12.62 20.30
C GLU A 4 -3.81 11.96 21.65
N LEU A 5 -2.89 11.00 21.68
CA LEU A 5 -2.44 10.37 22.91
C LEU A 5 -1.68 11.35 23.80
N ALA A 6 -0.76 12.13 23.23
CA ALA A 6 -0.03 13.17 23.95
C ALA A 6 -0.98 14.23 24.53
N LEU A 7 -1.96 14.71 23.75
CA LEU A 7 -3.00 15.63 24.21
C LEU A 7 -3.88 15.02 25.30
N ALA A 8 -4.20 13.71 25.22
CA ALA A 8 -4.97 13.03 26.24
C ALA A 8 -4.19 12.89 27.55
N LEU A 9 -2.88 12.68 27.50
CA LEU A 9 -2.00 12.67 28.67
C LEU A 9 -1.88 14.06 29.31
N CYS A 10 -1.71 15.12 28.50
CA CYS A 10 -1.72 16.50 29.01
C CYS A 10 -3.03 16.85 29.72
N ARG A 11 -4.18 16.41 29.17
CA ARG A 11 -5.50 16.61 29.84
C ARG A 11 -5.63 15.86 31.16
N LYS A 12 -4.83 14.80 31.39
CA LYS A 12 -4.75 14.06 32.66
C LYS A 12 -3.73 14.61 33.64
N GLY A 13 -3.13 15.77 33.32
CA GLY A 13 -2.21 16.48 34.22
C GLY A 13 -0.73 16.10 34.06
N PHE A 14 -0.37 15.39 32.97
CA PHE A 14 1.03 15.24 32.61
C PHE A 14 1.53 16.50 31.92
N ASP A 15 2.60 17.09 32.44
CA ASP A 15 3.25 18.25 31.85
C ASP A 15 4.22 17.78 30.74
N ILE A 16 3.73 17.74 29.50
CA ILE A 16 4.52 17.37 28.33
C ILE A 16 4.73 18.64 27.52
N PRO A 17 5.96 19.17 27.41
CA PRO A 17 6.24 20.34 26.61
C PRO A 17 5.91 20.10 25.13
N ASP A 18 5.41 21.13 24.44
CA ASP A 18 5.10 21.07 23.01
C ASP A 18 6.34 20.66 22.18
N GLU A 19 7.52 21.13 22.57
CA GLU A 19 8.80 20.76 21.95
C GLU A 19 9.05 19.24 22.02
N ALA A 20 8.78 18.59 23.16
CA ALA A 20 8.95 17.15 23.31
C ALA A 20 7.97 16.35 22.44
N ILE A 21 6.77 16.89 22.20
CA ILE A 21 5.80 16.29 21.26
C ILE A 21 6.33 16.42 19.83
N LEU A 22 6.82 17.59 19.44
CA LEU A 22 7.36 17.84 18.11
C LEU A 22 8.64 17.02 17.85
N ASP A 23 9.55 16.97 18.81
CA ASP A 23 10.77 16.17 18.71
C ASP A 23 10.46 14.67 18.64
N GLY A 24 9.52 14.19 19.44
CA GLY A 24 9.04 12.81 19.39
C GLY A 24 8.40 12.46 18.04
N LEU A 25 7.62 13.35 17.45
CA LEU A 25 7.03 13.17 16.12
C LEU A 25 8.10 13.21 15.02
N ALA A 26 9.08 14.11 15.13
CA ALA A 26 10.19 14.20 14.17
C ALA A 26 11.13 12.99 14.24
N ALA A 27 11.29 12.39 15.42
CA ALA A 27 12.11 11.20 15.64
C ALA A 27 11.44 9.89 15.20
N VAL A 28 10.12 9.90 14.92
CA VAL A 28 9.43 8.72 14.38
C VAL A 28 9.86 8.52 12.93
N GLU A 29 10.80 7.61 12.72
CA GLU A 29 11.05 7.05 11.40
C GLU A 29 9.80 6.28 10.96
N ASN A 30 8.97 6.92 10.15
CA ASN A 30 7.78 6.27 9.59
C ASN A 30 8.22 5.33 8.44
N ARG A 31 8.72 4.15 8.82
CA ARG A 31 9.16 3.10 7.88
C ARG A 31 8.00 2.49 7.09
N SER A 32 6.76 2.77 7.50
CA SER A 32 5.54 2.23 6.91
C SER A 32 4.82 3.20 5.96
N SER A 33 5.35 4.40 5.76
CA SER A 33 4.82 5.36 4.78
C SER A 33 5.51 5.23 3.42
N ILE A 34 4.93 5.86 2.40
CA ILE A 34 5.45 5.88 1.03
C ILE A 34 6.97 6.14 1.01
N ARG A 35 7.73 5.14 0.55
CA ARG A 35 9.19 5.23 0.35
C ARG A 35 9.49 5.04 -1.13
N VAL A 36 10.20 5.99 -1.72
CA VAL A 36 10.73 5.86 -3.08
C VAL A 36 12.14 5.27 -2.99
N ILE A 37 12.30 4.03 -3.46
CA ILE A 37 13.59 3.31 -3.48
C ILE A 37 14.39 3.69 -4.73
N SER A 38 13.71 3.81 -5.88
CA SER A 38 14.32 4.19 -7.14
C SER A 38 13.38 5.11 -7.92
N GLN A 39 13.96 6.01 -8.72
CA GLN A 39 13.20 6.88 -9.61
C GLN A 39 13.21 6.40 -11.07
N ARG A 40 14.12 5.50 -11.46
CA ARG A 40 14.25 4.98 -12.82
C ARG A 40 14.77 3.56 -12.84
N PRO A 41 13.89 2.55 -12.94
CA PRO A 41 12.43 2.65 -12.90
C PRO A 41 11.93 3.16 -11.55
N LEU A 42 10.74 3.74 -11.51
CA LEU A 42 10.12 4.19 -10.26
C LEU A 42 9.75 2.98 -9.40
N VAL A 43 10.32 2.90 -8.19
CA VAL A 43 10.03 1.84 -7.22
C VAL A 43 9.55 2.47 -5.93
N ILE A 44 8.35 2.10 -5.53
CA ILE A 44 7.67 2.62 -4.33
C ILE A 44 7.34 1.46 -3.40
N LEU A 45 7.65 1.63 -2.12
CA LEU A 45 7.21 0.74 -1.05
C LEU A 45 6.24 1.48 -0.15
N ASP A 46 5.14 0.84 0.23
CA ASP A 46 4.17 1.38 1.18
C ASP A 46 3.50 0.24 1.96
N ALA A 47 3.44 0.34 3.27
CA ALA A 47 2.79 -0.66 4.11
C ALA A 47 1.26 -0.49 4.22
N CYS A 48 0.63 0.22 3.27
CA CYS A 48 -0.81 0.43 3.28
C CYS A 48 -1.57 -0.91 3.23
N ARG A 49 -2.56 -1.04 4.11
CA ARG A 49 -3.36 -2.27 4.29
C ARG A 49 -4.84 -2.00 4.51
N THR A 50 -5.22 -0.73 4.65
CA THR A 50 -6.62 -0.33 4.85
C THR A 50 -7.16 0.39 3.61
N PRO A 51 -8.48 0.39 3.38
CA PRO A 51 -9.09 1.10 2.26
C PRO A 51 -8.74 2.60 2.23
N GLN A 52 -8.67 3.25 3.40
CA GLN A 52 -8.32 4.66 3.53
C GLN A 52 -6.88 4.94 3.08
N GLN A 53 -5.94 4.04 3.46
CA GLN A 53 -4.54 4.15 3.05
C GLN A 53 -4.39 3.87 1.56
N ALA A 54 -5.09 2.87 1.01
CA ALA A 54 -5.08 2.55 -0.41
C ALA A 54 -5.62 3.71 -1.26
N SER A 55 -6.74 4.32 -0.85
CA SER A 55 -7.30 5.51 -1.49
C SER A 55 -6.30 6.68 -1.48
N ALA A 56 -5.69 6.96 -0.32
CA ALA A 56 -4.69 8.02 -0.20
C ALA A 56 -3.45 7.76 -1.09
N LEU A 57 -2.96 6.52 -1.13
CA LEU A 57 -1.84 6.12 -1.99
C LEU A 57 -2.17 6.35 -3.47
N LEU A 58 -3.31 5.87 -3.94
CA LEU A 58 -3.72 6.07 -5.34
C LEU A 58 -3.87 7.55 -5.67
N HIS A 59 -4.40 8.34 -4.75
CA HIS A 59 -4.50 9.79 -4.93
C HIS A 59 -3.11 10.45 -5.11
N VAL A 60 -2.12 10.06 -4.31
CA VAL A 60 -0.73 10.55 -4.44
C VAL A 60 -0.12 10.12 -5.78
N LEU A 61 -0.31 8.87 -6.21
CA LEU A 61 0.18 8.38 -7.50
C LEU A 61 -0.44 9.17 -8.67
N ASN A 62 -1.74 9.46 -8.60
CA ASN A 62 -2.44 10.24 -9.60
C ASN A 62 -1.98 11.70 -9.65
N MET A 63 -1.78 12.34 -8.49
CA MET A 63 -1.21 13.70 -8.42
C MET A 63 0.20 13.75 -9.01
N ALA A 64 1.00 12.72 -8.76
CA ALA A 64 2.35 12.57 -9.33
C ALA A 64 2.33 12.15 -10.82
N LYS A 65 1.14 11.96 -11.41
CA LYS A 65 0.94 11.52 -12.80
C LYS A 65 1.65 10.20 -13.12
N VAL A 66 1.75 9.33 -12.12
CA VAL A 66 2.31 8.00 -12.30
C VAL A 66 1.37 7.18 -13.18
N ARG A 67 1.95 6.48 -14.15
CA ARG A 67 1.24 5.60 -15.10
C ARG A 67 2.10 4.37 -15.37
N HIS A 68 1.46 3.27 -15.74
CA HIS A 68 2.13 2.04 -16.15
C HIS A 68 3.03 1.44 -15.07
N MET A 69 2.41 1.11 -13.94
CA MET A 69 3.05 0.38 -12.84
C MET A 69 2.60 -1.08 -12.80
N SER A 70 3.46 -1.94 -12.26
CA SER A 70 3.04 -3.20 -11.67
C SER A 70 2.93 -3.01 -10.15
N ALA A 71 1.97 -3.69 -9.53
CA ALA A 71 1.87 -3.74 -8.08
C ALA A 71 2.13 -5.15 -7.56
N ILE A 72 2.87 -5.27 -6.46
CA ILE A 72 3.00 -6.49 -5.67
C ILE A 72 2.28 -6.25 -4.35
N ILE A 73 1.28 -7.07 -4.05
CA ILE A 73 0.42 -6.91 -2.88
C ILE A 73 0.56 -8.12 -1.96
N GLY A 74 1.05 -7.87 -0.74
CA GLY A 74 1.15 -8.88 0.30
C GLY A 74 0.29 -8.52 1.51
N LEU A 75 -1.00 -8.90 1.50
CA LEU A 75 -1.91 -8.70 2.63
C LEU A 75 -1.69 -9.77 3.69
N ALA A 76 -1.70 -9.39 4.96
CA ALA A 76 -1.57 -10.31 6.09
C ALA A 76 -2.92 -10.81 6.61
N GLU A 77 -4.04 -10.21 6.18
CA GLU A 77 -5.39 -10.51 6.66
C GLU A 77 -6.37 -10.48 5.49
N GLU A 78 -7.38 -11.36 5.52
CA GLU A 78 -8.42 -11.40 4.49
C GLU A 78 -9.55 -10.39 4.77
N GLU A 79 -9.72 -10.01 6.04
CA GLU A 79 -10.75 -9.04 6.44
C GLU A 79 -10.46 -7.66 5.83
N GLY A 80 -11.47 -7.10 5.17
CA GLY A 80 -11.35 -5.79 4.51
C GLY A 80 -10.62 -5.79 3.17
N ALA A 81 -10.12 -6.93 2.69
CA ALA A 81 -9.35 -7.02 1.44
C ALA A 81 -10.14 -6.53 0.21
N GLU A 82 -11.43 -6.89 0.10
CA GLU A 82 -12.30 -6.41 -1.00
C GLU A 82 -12.40 -4.88 -1.01
N ALA A 83 -12.59 -4.28 0.17
CA ALA A 83 -12.64 -2.83 0.30
C ALA A 83 -11.28 -2.17 0.02
N PHE A 84 -10.18 -2.84 0.36
CA PHE A 84 -8.83 -2.40 0.03
C PHE A 84 -8.59 -2.40 -1.48
N PHE A 85 -8.92 -3.52 -2.18
CA PHE A 85 -8.77 -3.60 -3.64
C PHE A 85 -9.64 -2.57 -4.35
N SER A 86 -10.90 -2.45 -3.95
CA SER A 86 -11.80 -1.43 -4.51
C SER A 86 -11.27 0.00 -4.31
N ALA A 87 -10.71 0.31 -3.13
CA ALA A 87 -10.13 1.63 -2.88
C ALA A 87 -8.83 1.86 -3.66
N LEU A 88 -8.02 0.81 -3.85
CA LEU A 88 -6.79 0.88 -4.65
C LEU A 88 -7.09 1.01 -6.15
N GLU A 89 -8.23 0.47 -6.63
CA GLU A 89 -8.70 0.62 -8.00
C GLU A 89 -9.30 1.99 -8.26
N THR A 90 -10.21 2.44 -7.38
CA THR A 90 -11.07 3.61 -7.64
C THR A 90 -10.59 4.90 -6.99
N GLY A 91 -9.71 4.82 -6.00
CA GLY A 91 -9.32 5.95 -5.15
C GLY A 91 -10.38 6.35 -4.12
N LEU A 92 -11.47 5.62 -4.01
CA LEU A 92 -12.59 5.93 -3.11
C LEU A 92 -12.71 4.87 -2.01
N THR A 93 -12.89 5.31 -0.79
CA THR A 93 -13.24 4.42 0.32
C THR A 93 -14.68 3.91 0.18
N PRO A 94 -15.06 2.79 0.82
CA PRO A 94 -16.42 2.26 0.77
C PRO A 94 -17.50 3.27 1.21
N GLU A 95 -17.14 4.20 2.10
CA GLU A 95 -18.04 5.25 2.59
C GLU A 95 -18.25 6.35 1.54
N GLU A 96 -17.20 6.70 0.80
CA GLU A 96 -17.24 7.66 -0.30
C GLU A 96 -18.00 7.08 -1.50
N GLN A 97 -17.78 5.82 -1.83
CA GLN A 97 -18.51 5.12 -2.90
C GLN A 97 -20.03 5.06 -2.63
N LYS A 98 -20.45 4.94 -1.37
CA LYS A 98 -21.89 4.99 -1.00
C LYS A 98 -22.50 6.37 -1.17
N LYS A 99 -21.72 7.43 -1.03
CA LYS A 99 -22.18 8.83 -1.16
C LYS A 99 -22.19 9.29 -2.61
N ASP A 100 -21.23 8.87 -3.39
CA ASP A 100 -21.05 9.27 -4.79
C ASP A 100 -21.56 8.19 -5.74
N LYS A 101 -22.87 8.23 -6.01
CA LYS A 101 -23.54 7.34 -6.99
C LYS A 101 -23.23 7.72 -8.45
N SER A 102 -22.50 8.81 -8.68
CA SER A 102 -22.21 9.34 -10.01
C SER A 102 -20.86 8.86 -10.56
N THR A 103 -19.97 8.35 -9.71
CA THR A 103 -18.67 7.85 -10.14
C THR A 103 -18.84 6.45 -10.73
N MET A 104 -18.82 6.37 -12.06
CA MET A 104 -18.81 5.09 -12.75
C MET A 104 -17.52 4.33 -12.43
N PRO A 105 -17.59 3.02 -12.10
CA PRO A 105 -16.40 2.18 -12.04
C PRO A 105 -15.64 2.27 -13.36
N GLY A 106 -14.36 2.60 -13.33
CA GLY A 106 -13.51 2.72 -14.51
C GLY A 106 -13.13 4.16 -14.91
N MET A 107 -13.54 5.19 -14.18
CA MET A 107 -13.08 6.57 -14.41
C MET A 107 -11.87 6.98 -13.55
N SER A 108 -11.35 6.10 -12.70
CA SER A 108 -10.07 6.39 -12.06
C SER A 108 -8.93 6.10 -13.05
N ASP A 109 -8.00 7.02 -13.15
CA ASP A 109 -6.73 6.81 -13.86
C ASP A 109 -5.88 5.80 -13.08
N ASN A 110 -6.33 4.53 -13.03
CA ASN A 110 -5.64 3.45 -12.34
C ASN A 110 -4.26 3.22 -13.01
N PRO A 111 -3.14 3.38 -12.29
CA PRO A 111 -1.82 3.24 -12.87
C PRO A 111 -1.35 1.78 -13.01
N PHE A 112 -2.10 0.80 -12.49
CA PHE A 112 -1.65 -0.59 -12.40
C PHE A 112 -2.01 -1.40 -13.64
N ASP A 113 -1.00 -1.78 -14.43
CA ASP A 113 -1.15 -2.65 -15.60
C ASP A 113 -1.22 -4.13 -15.22
N LYS A 114 -0.55 -4.52 -14.13
CA LYS A 114 -0.50 -5.89 -13.60
C LYS A 114 -0.35 -5.88 -12.10
N VAL A 115 -1.02 -6.79 -11.42
CA VAL A 115 -0.98 -6.96 -9.97
C VAL A 115 -0.54 -8.38 -9.62
N TYR A 116 0.46 -8.51 -8.77
CA TYR A 116 0.91 -9.78 -8.24
C TYR A 116 0.57 -9.91 -6.77
N LEU A 117 -0.09 -10.99 -6.39
CA LEU A 117 -0.35 -11.32 -4.99
C LEU A 117 0.76 -12.25 -4.50
N VAL A 118 1.29 -11.96 -3.32
CA VAL A 118 2.31 -12.76 -2.67
C VAL A 118 1.95 -13.00 -1.21
N THR A 119 2.35 -14.16 -0.69
CA THR A 119 2.24 -14.42 0.75
C THR A 119 3.38 -13.69 1.46
N PRO A 120 3.07 -12.70 2.32
CA PRO A 120 4.10 -12.04 3.11
C PRO A 120 4.72 -13.02 4.12
N THR A 121 5.93 -12.75 4.56
CA THR A 121 6.63 -13.58 5.57
C THR A 121 5.73 -13.82 6.80
N GLY A 122 5.50 -15.09 7.12
CA GLY A 122 4.60 -15.51 8.20
C GLY A 122 3.12 -15.53 7.85
N GLY A 123 2.76 -15.29 6.60
CA GLY A 123 1.38 -15.36 6.09
C GLY A 123 0.89 -16.78 5.78
N ASP A 124 -0.33 -16.88 5.27
CA ASP A 124 -1.00 -18.12 4.89
C ASP A 124 -1.22 -18.15 3.36
N ASP A 125 -0.61 -19.13 2.69
CA ASP A 125 -0.71 -19.32 1.23
C ASP A 125 -2.15 -19.54 0.76
N ALA A 126 -2.93 -20.34 1.49
CA ALA A 126 -4.33 -20.59 1.16
C ALA A 126 -5.19 -19.31 1.26
N MET A 127 -4.84 -18.40 2.17
CA MET A 127 -5.45 -17.09 2.25
C MET A 127 -5.06 -16.24 1.02
N THR A 128 -3.78 -16.24 0.64
CA THR A 128 -3.31 -15.47 -0.52
C THR A 128 -3.93 -15.94 -1.82
N GLU A 129 -4.17 -17.24 -2.00
CA GLU A 129 -4.93 -17.77 -3.13
C GLU A 129 -6.35 -17.18 -3.19
N ARG A 130 -7.08 -17.15 -2.06
CA ARG A 130 -8.42 -16.54 -1.98
C ARG A 130 -8.39 -15.05 -2.25
N LEU A 131 -7.36 -14.35 -1.75
CA LEU A 131 -7.15 -12.93 -2.00
C LEU A 131 -6.88 -12.65 -3.48
N THR A 132 -6.14 -13.54 -4.15
CA THR A 132 -5.88 -13.44 -5.59
C THR A 132 -7.18 -13.53 -6.40
N GLU A 133 -8.07 -14.46 -6.05
CA GLU A 133 -9.37 -14.57 -6.73
C GLU A 133 -10.23 -13.31 -6.52
N LYS A 134 -10.19 -12.69 -5.34
CA LYS A 134 -10.85 -11.40 -5.09
C LYS A 134 -10.21 -10.27 -5.90
N ALA A 135 -8.87 -10.21 -5.93
CA ALA A 135 -8.16 -9.17 -6.68
C ALA A 135 -8.44 -9.19 -8.19
N LYS A 136 -8.73 -10.36 -8.77
CA LYS A 136 -9.08 -10.51 -10.20
C LYS A 136 -10.37 -9.79 -10.62
N PHE A 137 -11.24 -9.44 -9.66
CA PHE A 137 -12.43 -8.61 -9.96
C PHE A 137 -12.07 -7.13 -10.15
N HIS A 138 -10.90 -6.70 -9.70
CA HIS A 138 -10.45 -5.31 -9.73
C HIS A 138 -9.28 -5.08 -10.68
N PHE A 139 -8.42 -6.10 -10.88
CA PHE A 139 -7.14 -5.98 -11.59
C PHE A 139 -6.86 -7.21 -12.46
N ASP A 140 -5.95 -7.04 -13.42
CA ASP A 140 -5.24 -8.18 -14.00
C ASP A 140 -4.27 -8.74 -12.95
N ALA A 141 -4.79 -9.66 -12.12
CA ALA A 141 -4.10 -10.18 -10.94
C ALA A 141 -3.62 -11.61 -11.10
N GLU A 142 -2.45 -11.89 -10.56
CA GLU A 142 -1.79 -13.20 -10.61
C GLU A 142 -1.13 -13.52 -9.26
N LEU A 143 -1.17 -14.81 -8.88
CA LEU A 143 -0.48 -15.31 -7.70
C LEU A 143 0.98 -15.59 -8.05
N CYS A 144 1.91 -15.12 -7.22
CA CYS A 144 3.31 -15.51 -7.25
C CYS A 144 3.70 -16.27 -5.99
N ALA A 145 4.57 -17.25 -6.13
CA ALA A 145 4.98 -18.08 -5.00
C ALA A 145 5.81 -17.29 -3.98
N THR A 146 6.60 -16.32 -4.45
CA THR A 146 7.43 -15.49 -3.58
C THR A 146 7.46 -14.04 -4.05
N LEU A 147 7.80 -13.13 -3.13
CA LEU A 147 8.01 -11.73 -3.46
C LEU A 147 9.21 -11.55 -4.42
N ALA A 148 10.26 -12.34 -4.26
CA ALA A 148 11.42 -12.32 -5.15
C ALA A 148 11.03 -12.67 -6.60
N GLU A 149 10.24 -13.73 -6.80
CA GLU A 149 9.72 -14.10 -8.11
C GLU A 149 8.89 -12.96 -8.72
N ALA A 150 7.99 -12.35 -7.95
CA ALA A 150 7.17 -11.24 -8.42
C ALA A 150 8.04 -10.03 -8.84
N VAL A 151 9.10 -9.72 -8.08
CA VAL A 151 10.06 -8.66 -8.44
C VAL A 151 10.78 -8.99 -9.73
N GLU A 152 11.24 -10.23 -9.94
CA GLU A 152 11.89 -10.65 -11.18
C GLU A 152 10.95 -10.51 -12.38
N LEU A 153 9.69 -10.93 -12.25
CA LEU A 153 8.67 -10.78 -13.30
C LEU A 153 8.43 -9.31 -13.68
N VAL A 154 8.42 -8.40 -12.70
CA VAL A 154 8.29 -6.97 -12.96
C VAL A 154 9.55 -6.41 -13.61
N HIS A 155 10.74 -6.80 -13.15
CA HIS A 155 12.02 -6.35 -13.73
C HIS A 155 12.23 -6.84 -15.16
N ALA A 156 11.71 -8.01 -15.54
CA ALA A 156 11.72 -8.49 -16.92
C ALA A 156 10.96 -7.54 -17.87
N ASN A 157 10.03 -6.75 -17.34
CA ASN A 157 9.27 -5.72 -18.05
C ASN A 157 9.88 -4.32 -17.81
N THR A 158 11.10 -4.09 -18.22
CA THR A 158 12.07 -3.02 -17.88
C THR A 158 11.62 -1.55 -17.94
N ARG A 159 10.38 -1.25 -18.27
CA ARG A 159 9.89 0.14 -18.41
C ARG A 159 8.78 0.51 -17.44
N ARG A 160 8.34 -0.42 -16.61
CA ARG A 160 7.23 -0.19 -15.67
C ARG A 160 7.74 0.17 -14.30
N GLY A 161 7.03 1.07 -13.62
CA GLY A 161 7.25 1.29 -12.21
C GLY A 161 6.80 0.08 -11.38
N LEU A 162 7.27 -0.01 -10.15
CA LEU A 162 6.90 -1.04 -9.18
C LEU A 162 6.35 -0.40 -7.92
N LEU A 163 5.17 -0.83 -7.49
CA LEU A 163 4.65 -0.61 -6.14
C LEU A 163 4.69 -1.92 -5.37
N VAL A 164 5.19 -1.91 -4.14
CA VAL A 164 4.99 -3.02 -3.19
C VAL A 164 4.19 -2.52 -2.02
N CYS A 165 3.07 -3.19 -1.70
CA CYS A 165 2.17 -2.76 -0.62
C CYS A 165 1.39 -3.94 0.00
N GLY A 166 0.47 -3.64 0.92
CA GLY A 166 -0.46 -4.58 1.55
C GLY A 166 -0.11 -4.93 2.99
N SER A 167 1.16 -4.90 3.38
CA SER A 167 1.59 -5.09 4.77
C SER A 167 2.99 -4.52 5.00
N GLU A 168 3.32 -4.30 6.25
CA GLU A 168 4.68 -3.92 6.64
C GLU A 168 5.70 -5.03 6.34
N ALA A 169 5.31 -6.30 6.52
CA ALA A 169 6.16 -7.44 6.23
C ALA A 169 6.56 -7.48 4.75
N ALA A 170 5.60 -7.31 3.83
CA ALA A 170 5.88 -7.26 2.39
C ALA A 170 6.77 -6.07 2.01
N ALA A 171 6.52 -4.90 2.59
CA ALA A 171 7.33 -3.69 2.32
C ALA A 171 8.78 -3.84 2.84
N LEU A 172 8.98 -4.44 4.02
CA LEU A 172 10.32 -4.68 4.58
C LEU A 172 11.09 -5.75 3.79
N GLU A 173 10.42 -6.85 3.40
CA GLU A 173 11.00 -7.90 2.58
C GLU A 173 11.44 -7.35 1.21
N ALA A 174 10.58 -6.53 0.58
CA ALA A 174 10.93 -5.86 -0.67
C ALA A 174 12.11 -4.89 -0.52
N ALA A 175 12.16 -4.13 0.57
CA ALA A 175 13.30 -3.25 0.85
C ALA A 175 14.61 -4.04 0.93
N ALA A 176 14.60 -5.16 1.65
CA ALA A 176 15.80 -6.01 1.79
C ALA A 176 16.25 -6.61 0.45
N LEU A 177 15.33 -6.97 -0.44
CA LEU A 177 15.65 -7.49 -1.77
C LEU A 177 16.17 -6.41 -2.72
N LEU A 178 15.54 -5.23 -2.72
CA LEU A 178 15.81 -4.17 -3.70
C LEU A 178 17.01 -3.28 -3.32
N GLU A 179 17.33 -3.14 -2.03
CA GLU A 179 18.49 -2.38 -1.56
C GLU A 179 19.79 -3.18 -1.65
N ASN A 180 19.73 -4.51 -1.82
CA ASN A 180 20.89 -5.40 -1.96
C ASN A 180 21.15 -5.86 -3.41
N SER A 181 20.36 -5.38 -4.38
CA SER A 181 20.47 -5.68 -5.83
C SER A 181 21.09 -4.52 -6.57
#